data_da6fe1ee47b41c583a4d8192655eb2b8
#
_entry.id   da6fe1ee47b41c583a4d8192655eb2b8
#
_cell.length_a   1.000
_cell.length_b   1.000
_cell.length_c   1.000
_cell.angle_alpha   90.00
_cell.angle_beta   90.00
_cell.angle_gamma   90.00
#
_symmetry.space_group_name_H-M   'P 1'
#
loop_
_entity.id
_entity.type
_entity.pdbx_description
1 polymer ?
#
loop_
_entity_poly.entity_id
_entity_poly.type
_entity_poly.pdbx_seq_one_letter_code
_entity_poly.pdbx_strand_id
1 'polypeptide(L)'
;MAKDCCDAGCNANKAPSAGFKKVLWIALAINVVMFIVEVAGGISSGSVSLMADAMDFLGDAANYAISLVVLPLGIVWRARAALIKGMTMGLFGVFVLGNALWSFMHGGVPEVYTMGAIALIALIANISVALMLYLSLIHI
;
A
#
# COMPACT_ATOMS: atom_id res chain seq x y z
N MET A 1 44.36 8.78 -0.75
CA MET A 1 43.28 8.03 -0.12
C MET A 1 42.10 8.93 0.26
N ALA A 2 41.44 9.59 -0.67
CA ALA A 2 40.26 10.45 -0.40
C ALA A 2 39.35 10.60 -1.65
N LYS A 3 39.32 9.62 -2.56
CA LYS A 3 38.48 9.66 -3.77
C LYS A 3 37.26 8.73 -3.74
N ASP A 4 37.17 7.82 -2.79
CA ASP A 4 36.11 6.77 -2.79
C ASP A 4 34.84 7.14 -2.02
N CYS A 5 34.79 8.27 -1.31
CA CYS A 5 33.62 8.70 -0.57
C CYS A 5 32.59 9.51 -1.39
N CYS A 6 32.91 9.94 -2.62
CA CYS A 6 31.99 10.71 -3.47
C CYS A 6 31.15 9.87 -4.43
N ASP A 7 31.51 8.59 -4.65
CA ASP A 7 30.80 7.73 -5.60
C ASP A 7 29.49 7.12 -5.05
N ALA A 8 29.33 7.06 -3.74
CA ALA A 8 28.11 6.56 -3.13
C ALA A 8 26.88 7.51 -3.33
N GLY A 9 27.12 8.78 -3.65
CA GLY A 9 26.07 9.78 -3.86
C GLY A 9 25.55 9.89 -5.30
N CYS A 10 26.28 9.37 -6.29
CA CYS A 10 25.94 9.55 -7.71
C CYS A 10 24.93 8.51 -8.26
N ASN A 11 24.63 7.44 -7.54
CA ASN A 11 23.69 6.42 -7.99
C ASN A 11 22.19 6.75 -7.76
N ALA A 12 21.88 7.87 -7.10
CA ALA A 12 20.49 8.29 -6.86
C ALA A 12 19.73 8.66 -8.14
N ASN A 13 20.39 8.82 -9.28
CA ASN A 13 19.81 9.19 -10.58
C ASN A 13 19.69 8.01 -11.57
N LYS A 14 20.00 6.79 -11.14
CA LYS A 14 19.82 5.63 -12.02
C LYS A 14 18.32 5.41 -12.22
N ALA A 15 17.87 5.48 -13.47
CA ALA A 15 16.49 5.18 -13.82
C ALA A 15 16.12 3.77 -13.31
N PRO A 16 14.98 3.61 -12.64
CA PRO A 16 14.58 2.31 -12.08
C PRO A 16 14.52 1.26 -13.18
N SER A 17 14.97 0.06 -12.88
CA SER A 17 15.00 -1.05 -13.83
C SER A 17 13.58 -1.34 -14.36
N ALA A 18 13.49 -1.82 -15.60
CA ALA A 18 12.21 -2.24 -16.19
C ALA A 18 11.50 -3.32 -15.34
N GLY A 19 12.30 -4.14 -14.62
CA GLY A 19 11.81 -5.12 -13.67
C GLY A 19 11.06 -4.50 -12.49
N PHE A 20 11.61 -3.45 -11.89
CA PHE A 20 10.96 -2.75 -10.78
C PHE A 20 9.62 -2.12 -11.17
N LYS A 21 9.53 -1.53 -12.37
CA LYS A 21 8.26 -1.00 -12.88
C LYS A 21 7.19 -2.08 -13.04
N LYS A 22 7.58 -3.28 -13.53
CA LYS A 22 6.64 -4.41 -13.63
C LYS A 22 6.11 -4.84 -12.27
N VAL A 23 6.98 -4.90 -11.25
CA VAL A 23 6.57 -5.26 -9.89
C VAL A 23 5.60 -4.22 -9.33
N LEU A 24 5.83 -2.93 -9.54
CA LEU A 24 4.90 -1.87 -9.12
C LEU A 24 3.52 -1.99 -9.81
N TRP A 25 3.49 -2.33 -11.10
CA TRP A 25 2.23 -2.56 -11.82
C TRP A 25 1.47 -3.76 -11.29
N ILE A 26 2.17 -4.87 -10.98
CA ILE A 26 1.56 -6.06 -10.39
C ILE A 26 1.04 -5.75 -8.99
N ALA A 27 1.83 -5.06 -8.17
CA ALA A 27 1.41 -4.63 -6.84
C ALA A 27 0.17 -3.74 -6.89
N LEU A 28 0.13 -2.76 -7.81
CA LEU A 28 -1.03 -1.91 -8.05
C LEU A 28 -2.27 -2.75 -8.41
N ALA A 29 -2.12 -3.69 -9.35
CA ALA A 29 -3.24 -4.53 -9.79
C ALA A 29 -3.80 -5.40 -8.66
N ILE A 30 -2.93 -6.02 -7.85
CA ILE A 30 -3.33 -6.83 -6.68
C ILE A 30 -4.12 -5.96 -5.69
N ASN A 31 -3.62 -4.78 -5.36
CA ASN A 31 -4.28 -3.90 -4.39
C ASN A 31 -5.62 -3.38 -4.91
N VAL A 32 -5.75 -3.05 -6.19
CA VAL A 32 -7.04 -2.65 -6.80
C VAL A 32 -8.05 -3.79 -6.74
N VAL A 33 -7.63 -5.02 -7.06
CA VAL A 33 -8.51 -6.20 -6.99
C VAL A 33 -8.95 -6.46 -5.55
N MET A 34 -8.04 -6.42 -4.59
CA MET A 34 -8.36 -6.62 -3.17
C MET A 34 -9.28 -5.53 -2.64
N PHE A 35 -9.07 -4.27 -3.02
CA PHE A 35 -9.99 -3.19 -2.70
C PHE A 35 -11.43 -3.51 -3.11
N ILE A 36 -11.62 -3.99 -4.36
CA ILE A 36 -12.96 -4.34 -4.86
C ILE A 36 -13.56 -5.52 -4.07
N VAL A 37 -12.77 -6.56 -3.80
CA VAL A 37 -13.21 -7.74 -3.03
C VAL A 37 -13.65 -7.35 -1.62
N GLU A 38 -12.88 -6.49 -0.95
CA GLU A 38 -13.17 -6.07 0.42
C GLU A 38 -14.35 -5.10 0.51
N VAL A 39 -14.50 -4.18 -0.46
CA VAL A 39 -15.71 -3.34 -0.54
C VAL A 39 -16.94 -4.20 -0.71
N ALA A 40 -16.91 -5.16 -1.63
CA ALA A 40 -18.03 -6.07 -1.86
C ALA A 40 -18.34 -6.93 -0.61
N GLY A 41 -17.30 -7.47 0.03
CA GLY A 41 -17.40 -8.22 1.27
C GLY A 41 -17.89 -7.39 2.44
N GLY A 42 -17.39 -6.16 2.59
CA GLY A 42 -17.79 -5.22 3.64
C GLY A 42 -19.26 -4.82 3.54
N ILE A 43 -19.72 -4.54 2.31
CA ILE A 43 -21.14 -4.21 2.07
C ILE A 43 -22.02 -5.43 2.35
N SER A 44 -21.64 -6.62 1.87
CA SER A 44 -22.46 -7.84 2.01
C SER A 44 -22.53 -8.34 3.46
N SER A 45 -21.46 -8.20 4.24
CA SER A 45 -21.39 -8.64 5.64
C SER A 45 -21.75 -7.54 6.67
N GLY A 46 -21.93 -6.29 6.22
CA GLY A 46 -22.11 -5.15 7.11
C GLY A 46 -20.86 -4.86 7.99
N SER A 47 -19.68 -5.30 7.55
CA SER A 47 -18.45 -5.21 8.34
C SER A 47 -17.71 -3.87 8.10
N VAL A 48 -17.68 -3.04 9.14
CA VAL A 48 -16.89 -1.80 9.15
C VAL A 48 -15.39 -2.10 9.08
N SER A 49 -14.95 -3.23 9.62
CA SER A 49 -13.54 -3.64 9.55
C SER A 49 -13.09 -3.93 8.11
N LEU A 50 -13.88 -4.70 7.34
CA LEU A 50 -13.59 -4.93 5.92
C LEU A 50 -13.61 -3.64 5.10
N MET A 51 -14.49 -2.71 5.42
CA MET A 51 -14.48 -1.39 4.78
C MET A 51 -13.21 -0.59 5.12
N ALA A 52 -12.70 -0.73 6.33
CA ALA A 52 -11.45 -0.11 6.73
C ALA A 52 -10.24 -0.75 5.99
N ASP A 53 -10.21 -2.08 5.89
CA ASP A 53 -9.19 -2.81 5.13
C ASP A 53 -9.25 -2.46 3.64
N ALA A 54 -10.45 -2.35 3.06
CA ALA A 54 -10.61 -1.90 1.68
C ALA A 54 -9.95 -0.54 1.42
N MET A 55 -10.09 0.38 2.35
CA MET A 55 -9.47 1.70 2.21
C MET A 55 -7.95 1.64 2.34
N ASP A 56 -7.39 0.69 3.09
CA ASP A 56 -5.95 0.45 3.15
C ASP A 56 -5.41 -0.01 1.79
N PHE A 57 -6.08 -0.98 1.16
CA PHE A 57 -5.75 -1.40 -0.21
C PHE A 57 -5.88 -0.27 -1.23
N LEU A 58 -6.87 0.62 -1.09
CA LEU A 58 -6.99 1.82 -1.94
C LEU A 58 -5.80 2.76 -1.73
N GLY A 59 -5.40 2.98 -0.48
CA GLY A 59 -4.22 3.78 -0.11
C GLY A 59 -2.95 3.22 -0.72
N ASP A 60 -2.75 1.91 -0.65
CA ASP A 60 -1.61 1.22 -1.24
C ASP A 60 -1.63 1.29 -2.77
N ALA A 61 -2.78 1.09 -3.40
CA ALA A 61 -2.93 1.25 -4.84
C ALA A 61 -2.58 2.67 -5.30
N ALA A 62 -3.09 3.70 -4.62
CA ALA A 62 -2.73 5.09 -4.87
C ALA A 62 -1.23 5.32 -4.71
N ASN A 63 -0.61 4.70 -3.71
CA ASN A 63 0.81 4.75 -3.46
C ASN A 63 1.64 4.19 -4.62
N TYR A 64 1.26 3.02 -5.15
CA TYR A 64 1.95 2.42 -6.29
C TYR A 64 1.72 3.24 -7.57
N ALA A 65 0.51 3.76 -7.79
CA ALA A 65 0.21 4.64 -8.92
C ALA A 65 1.06 5.92 -8.87
N ILE A 66 1.10 6.61 -7.74
CA ILE A 66 1.94 7.80 -7.54
C ILE A 66 3.41 7.47 -7.75
N SER A 67 3.88 6.33 -7.23
CA SER A 67 5.26 5.88 -7.40
C SER A 67 5.61 5.68 -8.87
N LEU A 68 4.71 5.07 -9.66
CA LEU A 68 4.89 4.87 -11.11
C LEU A 68 4.98 6.20 -11.87
N VAL A 69 4.16 7.20 -11.50
CA VAL A 69 4.15 8.52 -12.14
C VAL A 69 5.39 9.32 -11.77
N VAL A 70 5.82 9.27 -10.49
CA VAL A 70 6.93 10.09 -9.96
C VAL A 70 8.28 9.45 -10.25
N LEU A 71 8.33 8.17 -10.61
CA LEU A 71 9.54 7.41 -10.86
C LEU A 71 10.50 8.08 -11.87
N PRO A 72 10.03 8.65 -13.00
CA PRO A 72 10.87 9.38 -13.95
C PRO A 72 11.23 10.80 -13.50
N LEU A 73 10.62 11.31 -12.43
CA LEU A 73 10.82 12.68 -11.96
C LEU A 73 12.04 12.78 -11.03
N GLY A 74 12.57 13.99 -10.89
CA GLY A 74 13.72 14.28 -10.03
C GLY A 74 13.46 14.00 -8.54
N ILE A 75 14.55 13.87 -7.76
CA ILE A 75 14.52 13.46 -6.34
C ILE A 75 13.60 14.33 -5.46
N VAL A 76 13.48 15.63 -5.78
CA VAL A 76 12.62 16.56 -5.05
C VAL A 76 11.14 16.20 -5.17
N TRP A 77 10.69 15.81 -6.36
CA TRP A 77 9.32 15.37 -6.61
C TRP A 77 9.01 14.04 -5.91
N ARG A 78 9.98 13.13 -5.92
CA ARG A 78 9.88 11.85 -5.20
C ARG A 78 9.77 12.06 -3.68
N ALA A 79 10.55 12.97 -3.11
CA ALA A 79 10.48 13.32 -1.69
C ALA A 79 9.14 13.97 -1.31
N ARG A 80 8.63 14.89 -2.13
CA ARG A 80 7.30 15.51 -1.92
C ARG A 80 6.17 14.47 -2.01
N ALA A 81 6.22 13.61 -3.00
CA ALA A 81 5.24 12.51 -3.12
C ALA A 81 5.26 11.60 -1.90
N ALA A 82 6.45 11.22 -1.40
CA ALA A 82 6.59 10.41 -0.19
C ALA A 82 6.02 11.11 1.06
N LEU A 83 6.21 12.42 1.19
CA LEU A 83 5.66 13.20 2.30
C LEU A 83 4.12 13.25 2.25
N ILE A 84 3.55 13.59 1.09
CA ILE A 84 2.09 13.63 0.89
C ILE A 84 1.49 12.26 1.20
N LYS A 85 2.11 11.20 0.68
CA LYS A 85 1.76 9.81 0.92
C LYS A 85 1.72 9.46 2.42
N GLY A 86 2.79 9.78 3.15
CA GLY A 86 2.88 9.54 4.59
C GLY A 86 1.81 10.30 5.38
N MET A 87 1.55 11.55 5.02
CA MET A 87 0.49 12.36 5.65
C MET A 87 -0.91 11.77 5.38
N THR A 88 -1.19 11.37 4.15
CA THR A 88 -2.48 10.77 3.79
C THR A 88 -2.70 9.46 4.53
N MET A 89 -1.70 8.58 4.60
CA MET A 89 -1.77 7.33 5.35
C MET A 89 -1.95 7.57 6.86
N GLY A 90 -1.25 8.55 7.42
CA GLY A 90 -1.40 8.92 8.83
C GLY A 90 -2.80 9.41 9.18
N LEU A 91 -3.36 10.33 8.37
CA LEU A 91 -4.74 10.81 8.53
C LEU A 91 -5.75 9.66 8.40
N PHE A 92 -5.51 8.77 7.44
CA PHE A 92 -6.35 7.63 7.22
C PHE A 92 -6.31 6.63 8.40
N GLY A 93 -5.12 6.35 8.94
CA GLY A 93 -4.97 5.53 10.15
C GLY A 93 -5.74 6.09 11.35
N VAL A 94 -5.71 7.41 11.56
CA VAL A 94 -6.50 8.06 12.61
C VAL A 94 -8.01 7.90 12.36
N PHE A 95 -8.46 8.03 11.11
CA PHE A 95 -9.86 7.83 10.75
C PHE A 95 -10.33 6.39 11.01
N VAL A 96 -9.53 5.39 10.62
CA VAL A 96 -9.83 3.97 10.85
C VAL A 96 -9.91 3.65 12.34
N LEU A 97 -8.95 4.15 13.14
CA LEU A 97 -8.97 3.97 14.60
C LEU A 97 -10.21 4.60 15.24
N GLY A 98 -10.60 5.80 14.79
CA GLY A 98 -11.81 6.47 15.25
C GLY A 98 -13.07 5.65 14.93
N ASN A 99 -13.13 5.11 13.71
CA ASN A 99 -14.27 4.30 13.26
C ASN A 99 -14.35 2.95 13.99
N ALA A 100 -13.21 2.31 14.23
CA ALA A 100 -13.10 1.08 15.02
C ALA A 100 -13.59 1.30 16.46
N LEU A 101 -13.15 2.39 17.10
CA LEU A 101 -13.57 2.74 18.46
C LEU A 101 -15.08 3.03 18.52
N TRP A 102 -15.60 3.77 17.53
CA TRP A 102 -17.04 4.02 17.42
C TRP A 102 -17.85 2.74 17.28
N SER A 103 -17.43 1.83 16.39
CA SER A 103 -18.08 0.52 16.18
C SER A 103 -18.06 -0.34 17.44
N PHE A 104 -16.94 -0.35 18.16
CA PHE A 104 -16.80 -1.06 19.44
C PHE A 104 -17.79 -0.55 20.50
N MET A 105 -18.01 0.76 20.56
CA MET A 105 -18.92 1.38 21.53
C MET A 105 -20.41 1.16 21.21
N HIS A 106 -20.76 0.94 19.93
CA HIS A 106 -22.16 0.83 19.46
C HIS A 106 -22.60 -0.60 19.10
N GLY A 107 -21.74 -1.60 19.29
CA GLY A 107 -22.14 -3.02 19.33
C GLY A 107 -22.55 -3.64 18.00
N GLY A 108 -21.94 -3.25 16.88
CA GLY A 108 -22.12 -3.97 15.62
C GLY A 108 -21.41 -5.34 15.66
N VAL A 109 -22.13 -6.45 15.51
CA VAL A 109 -21.52 -7.78 15.38
C VAL A 109 -21.50 -8.16 13.89
N PRO A 110 -20.34 -8.08 13.21
CA PRO A 110 -20.24 -8.48 11.81
C PRO A 110 -20.25 -10.01 11.65
N GLU A 111 -20.54 -10.48 10.45
CA GLU A 111 -20.48 -11.91 10.12
C GLU A 111 -19.04 -12.43 10.13
N VAL A 112 -18.70 -13.22 11.15
CA VAL A 112 -17.34 -13.64 11.47
C VAL A 112 -16.71 -14.50 10.36
N TYR A 113 -17.51 -15.38 9.71
CA TYR A 113 -16.98 -16.29 8.69
C TYR A 113 -16.55 -15.56 7.42
N THR A 114 -17.39 -14.70 6.88
CA THR A 114 -17.10 -13.91 5.67
C THR A 114 -15.93 -12.96 5.93
N MET A 115 -15.96 -12.29 7.08
CA MET A 115 -14.88 -11.39 7.48
C MET A 115 -13.54 -12.11 7.63
N GLY A 116 -13.51 -13.27 8.30
CA GLY A 116 -12.29 -14.06 8.49
C GLY A 116 -11.72 -14.62 7.20
N ALA A 117 -12.55 -15.10 6.28
CA ALA A 117 -12.10 -15.62 4.99
C ALA A 117 -11.48 -14.51 4.12
N ILE A 118 -12.12 -13.35 4.04
CA ILE A 118 -11.60 -12.22 3.25
C ILE A 118 -10.31 -11.68 3.87
N ALA A 119 -10.25 -11.52 5.20
CA ALA A 119 -9.05 -11.08 5.90
C ALA A 119 -7.84 -12.01 5.69
N LEU A 120 -8.07 -13.33 5.60
CA LEU A 120 -7.00 -14.28 5.29
C LEU A 120 -6.48 -14.09 3.86
N ILE A 121 -7.36 -13.88 2.89
CA ILE A 121 -6.97 -13.60 1.49
C ILE A 121 -6.19 -12.27 1.42
N ALA A 122 -6.66 -11.26 2.12
CA ALA A 122 -6.00 -9.95 2.24
C ALA A 122 -4.57 -10.07 2.81
N LEU A 123 -4.41 -10.84 3.88
CA LEU A 123 -3.10 -11.10 4.46
C LEU A 123 -2.14 -11.78 3.48
N ILE A 124 -2.62 -12.79 2.74
CA ILE A 124 -1.82 -13.48 1.70
C ILE A 124 -1.43 -12.49 0.59
N ALA A 125 -2.36 -11.64 0.14
CA ALA A 125 -2.09 -10.63 -0.87
C ALA A 125 -1.01 -9.65 -0.41
N ASN A 126 -1.12 -9.11 0.80
CA ASN A 126 -0.14 -8.18 1.38
C ASN A 126 1.25 -8.80 1.53
N ILE A 127 1.33 -10.04 2.06
CA ILE A 127 2.61 -10.76 2.15
C ILE A 127 3.21 -10.98 0.76
N SER A 128 2.41 -11.35 -0.23
CA SER A 128 2.88 -11.59 -1.61
C SER A 128 3.44 -10.31 -2.23
N VAL A 129 2.76 -9.18 -2.08
CA VAL A 129 3.23 -7.86 -2.56
C VAL A 129 4.50 -7.45 -1.85
N ALA A 130 4.57 -7.61 -0.53
CA ALA A 130 5.76 -7.27 0.26
C ALA A 130 6.98 -8.10 -0.17
N LEU A 131 6.82 -9.40 -0.37
CA LEU A 131 7.89 -10.27 -0.85
C LEU A 131 8.34 -9.92 -2.27
N MET A 132 7.40 -9.63 -3.18
CA MET A 132 7.75 -9.21 -4.55
C MET A 132 8.56 -7.90 -4.55
N LEU A 133 8.14 -6.92 -3.77
CA LEU A 133 8.87 -5.64 -3.63
C LEU A 133 10.24 -5.86 -3.00
N TYR A 134 10.32 -6.65 -1.93
CA TYR A 134 11.58 -6.96 -1.27
C TYR A 134 12.57 -7.65 -2.19
N LEU A 135 12.15 -8.69 -2.91
CA LEU A 135 12.99 -9.39 -3.88
C LEU A 135 13.41 -8.48 -5.05
N SER A 136 12.52 -7.61 -5.51
CA SER A 136 12.84 -6.65 -6.56
C SER A 136 13.87 -5.62 -6.12
N LEU A 137 13.89 -5.23 -4.84
CA LEU A 137 14.89 -4.31 -4.28
C LEU A 137 16.28 -4.95 -4.12
N ILE A 138 16.33 -6.25 -3.79
CA ILE A 138 17.62 -6.96 -3.65
C ILE A 138 18.30 -7.19 -5.01
N HIS A 139 17.53 -7.31 -6.10
CA HIS A 139 18.04 -7.56 -7.45
C HIS A 139 18.38 -6.27 -8.24
N ILE A 140 18.25 -5.09 -7.64
CA ILE A 140 18.66 -3.80 -8.22
C ILE A 140 20.04 -3.41 -7.71
#